data_b36d9e36586ab327982c7ec696036d39
#
_entry.id   b36d9e36586ab327982c7ec696036d39
#
_cell.length_a   1.000
_cell.length_b   1.000
_cell.length_c   1.000
_cell.angle_alpha   90.00
_cell.angle_beta   90.00
_cell.angle_gamma   90.00
#
_symmetry.space_group_name_H-M   'P 1'
#
loop_
_entity.id
_entity.type
_entity.pdbx_description
1 polymer ?
#
loop_
_entity_poly.entity_id
_entity_poly.type
_entity_poly.pdbx_seq_one_letter_code
_entity_poly.pdbx_strand_id
1 'polypeptide(L)'
;MIYLVTGQLNLFEDTAYKTISAKESIAIMKDWNVVQYDSETDGRDAHINKLLCVQFGNDTADAQIVVDTSTIDILLYKEILESKTIIGQNLKFDLAFLYNYNIKPRNIYDTMIVEQLLHLGYPSGTLSYSLKAIANRRLGIDIDKTVRGEIIWRGLDAEVIKYAAGDVMY
;
A
#
# COMPACT_ATOMS: atom_id res chain seq x y z
N MET A 1 2.84 -14.27 1.32
CA MET A 1 3.98 -14.12 2.28
C MET A 1 4.16 -12.65 2.58
N ILE A 2 4.20 -12.27 3.87
CA ILE A 2 4.42 -10.87 4.27
C ILE A 2 5.90 -10.66 4.59
N TYR A 3 6.48 -9.59 4.06
CA TYR A 3 7.83 -9.12 4.33
C TYR A 3 7.79 -7.77 5.02
N LEU A 4 8.60 -7.58 6.06
CA LEU A 4 8.84 -6.29 6.69
C LEU A 4 10.23 -5.78 6.30
N VAL A 5 10.31 -4.51 5.90
CA VAL A 5 11.57 -3.81 5.64
C VAL A 5 11.68 -2.66 6.66
N THR A 6 12.59 -2.79 7.60
CA THR A 6 12.82 -1.80 8.65
C THR A 6 14.29 -1.75 9.01
N GLY A 7 14.77 -0.59 9.46
CA GLY A 7 16.09 -0.42 10.06
C GLY A 7 16.13 -0.69 11.56
N GLN A 8 14.97 -0.99 12.18
CA GLN A 8 14.91 -1.33 13.59
C GLN A 8 15.39 -2.76 13.81
N LEU A 9 16.13 -2.98 14.90
CA LEU A 9 16.51 -4.32 15.33
C LEU A 9 15.28 -5.02 15.91
N ASN A 10 14.75 -6.00 15.18
CA ASN A 10 13.75 -6.91 15.71
C ASN A 10 14.47 -7.96 16.60
N LEU A 11 14.27 -7.85 17.90
CA LEU A 11 14.83 -8.79 18.87
C LEU A 11 14.06 -10.13 18.92
N PHE A 12 12.88 -10.19 18.29
CA PHE A 12 12.03 -11.38 18.27
C PHE A 12 11.59 -11.67 16.84
N GLU A 13 11.73 -12.91 16.40
CA GLU A 13 11.15 -13.38 15.14
C GLU A 13 9.62 -13.50 15.32
N ASP A 14 8.86 -12.85 14.45
CA ASP A 14 7.43 -13.03 14.36
C ASP A 14 7.13 -14.07 13.26
N THR A 15 6.20 -14.98 13.52
CA THR A 15 5.76 -15.98 12.54
C THR A 15 4.86 -15.38 11.44
N ALA A 16 4.36 -14.16 11.65
CA ALA A 16 3.42 -13.49 10.76
C ALA A 16 4.09 -12.86 9.55
N TYR A 17 5.35 -12.47 9.67
CA TYR A 17 6.12 -11.83 8.60
C TYR A 17 7.61 -12.18 8.69
N LYS A 18 8.32 -12.01 7.58
CA LYS A 18 9.78 -12.16 7.51
C LYS A 18 10.43 -10.79 7.34
N THR A 19 11.39 -10.44 8.20
CA THR A 19 12.19 -9.22 8.02
C THR A 19 13.25 -9.45 6.94
N ILE A 20 13.30 -8.51 5.98
CA ILE A 20 14.29 -8.50 4.89
C ILE A 20 14.88 -7.10 4.71
N SER A 21 16.00 -7.01 4.03
CA SER A 21 16.60 -5.71 3.67
C SER A 21 15.84 -5.03 2.52
N ALA A 22 15.99 -3.71 2.39
CA ALA A 22 15.49 -2.96 1.25
C ALA A 22 16.05 -3.49 -0.09
N LYS A 23 17.29 -3.95 -0.12
CA LYS A 23 17.90 -4.54 -1.31
C LYS A 23 17.22 -5.85 -1.73
N GLU A 24 16.91 -6.71 -0.78
CA GLU A 24 16.19 -7.97 -1.05
C GLU A 24 14.76 -7.71 -1.51
N SER A 25 14.06 -6.76 -0.87
CA SER A 25 12.70 -6.40 -1.27
C SER A 25 12.65 -5.84 -2.69
N ILE A 26 13.59 -4.97 -3.06
CA ILE A 26 13.71 -4.44 -4.42
C ILE A 26 14.01 -5.57 -5.42
N ALA A 27 14.86 -6.53 -5.06
CA ALA A 27 15.14 -7.68 -5.92
C ALA A 27 13.88 -8.52 -6.18
N ILE A 28 13.06 -8.76 -5.15
CA ILE A 28 11.75 -9.43 -5.29
C ILE A 28 10.83 -8.64 -6.23
N MET A 29 10.72 -7.33 -6.03
CA MET A 29 9.82 -6.46 -6.81
C MET A 29 10.24 -6.32 -8.28
N LYS A 30 11.51 -6.54 -8.63
CA LYS A 30 11.97 -6.48 -10.04
C LYS A 30 11.26 -7.48 -10.94
N ASP A 31 10.92 -8.64 -10.41
CA ASP A 31 10.25 -9.71 -11.15
C ASP A 31 8.72 -9.53 -11.26
N TRP A 32 8.16 -8.54 -10.55
CA TRP A 32 6.73 -8.25 -10.60
C TRP A 32 6.35 -7.53 -11.90
N ASN A 33 5.20 -7.83 -12.48
CA ASN A 33 4.67 -7.13 -13.65
C ASN A 33 4.07 -5.78 -13.27
N VAL A 34 3.37 -5.76 -12.14
CA VAL A 34 2.71 -4.59 -11.56
C VAL A 34 3.05 -4.48 -10.09
N VAL A 35 2.87 -3.31 -9.51
CA VAL A 35 3.02 -3.07 -8.07
C VAL A 35 1.69 -2.54 -7.55
N GLN A 36 1.03 -3.31 -6.70
CA GLN A 36 -0.06 -2.78 -5.88
C GLN A 36 0.56 -1.88 -4.81
N TYR A 37 -0.05 -0.71 -4.59
CA TYR A 37 0.50 0.32 -3.72
C TYR A 37 -0.57 0.91 -2.81
N ASP A 38 -0.24 1.03 -1.54
CA ASP A 38 -0.98 1.79 -0.55
C ASP A 38 -0.01 2.45 0.42
N SER A 39 -0.43 3.45 1.18
CA SER A 39 0.41 4.13 2.15
C SER A 39 -0.36 4.51 3.42
N GLU A 40 0.34 4.44 4.56
CA GLU A 40 -0.13 4.98 5.82
C GLU A 40 0.65 6.24 6.19
N THR A 41 -0.06 7.24 6.69
CA THR A 41 0.47 8.58 6.93
C THR A 41 0.05 9.12 8.31
N ASP A 42 0.77 10.10 8.83
CA ASP A 42 0.42 10.78 10.09
C ASP A 42 -0.66 11.86 9.92
N GLY A 43 -1.24 12.00 8.72
CA GLY A 43 -2.32 12.92 8.41
C GLY A 43 -2.63 12.97 6.92
N ARG A 44 -3.52 13.87 6.51
CA ARG A 44 -4.10 13.86 5.15
C ARG A 44 -3.48 14.86 4.19
N ASP A 45 -2.69 15.80 4.67
CA ASP A 45 -2.09 16.84 3.85
C ASP A 45 -0.63 16.47 3.55
N ALA A 46 -0.36 16.06 2.33
CA ALA A 46 0.98 15.67 1.90
C ALA A 46 2.04 16.78 2.05
N HIS A 47 1.64 18.06 2.12
CA HIS A 47 2.59 19.17 2.29
C HIS A 47 3.14 19.29 3.71
N ILE A 48 2.41 18.78 4.71
CA ILE A 48 2.78 18.92 6.13
C ILE A 48 2.92 17.59 6.85
N ASN A 49 2.30 16.53 6.33
CA ASN A 49 2.33 15.21 6.90
C ASN A 49 3.36 14.30 6.24
N LYS A 50 3.68 13.19 6.90
CA LYS A 50 4.71 12.23 6.47
C LYS A 50 4.13 10.86 6.20
N LEU A 51 4.82 10.10 5.36
CA LEU A 51 4.63 8.66 5.26
C LEU A 51 5.12 7.99 6.55
N LEU A 52 4.32 7.08 7.09
CA LEU A 52 4.68 6.21 8.22
C LEU A 52 5.14 4.85 7.73
N CYS A 53 4.39 4.27 6.79
CA CYS A 53 4.83 3.11 6.03
C CYS A 53 4.21 3.10 4.65
N VAL A 54 4.78 2.30 3.76
CA VAL A 54 4.21 2.01 2.44
C VAL A 54 4.11 0.51 2.25
N GLN A 55 3.12 0.09 1.49
CA GLN A 55 2.83 -1.30 1.22
C GLN A 55 2.94 -1.57 -0.28
N PHE A 56 3.57 -2.68 -0.63
CA PHE A 56 3.67 -3.18 -1.99
C PHE A 56 3.12 -4.59 -2.07
N GLY A 57 2.30 -4.87 -3.08
CA GLY A 57 1.81 -6.20 -3.41
C GLY A 57 2.04 -6.53 -4.87
N ASN A 58 2.06 -7.81 -5.21
CA ASN A 58 2.14 -8.27 -6.59
C ASN A 58 0.76 -8.69 -7.13
N ASP A 59 0.68 -8.94 -8.42
CA ASP A 59 -0.55 -9.33 -9.13
C ASP A 59 -1.11 -10.70 -8.74
N THR A 60 -0.30 -11.57 -8.14
CA THR A 60 -0.70 -12.90 -7.68
C THR A 60 -1.11 -12.92 -6.20
N ALA A 61 -0.97 -11.81 -5.49
CA ALA A 61 -1.26 -11.66 -4.06
C ALA A 61 -0.49 -12.64 -3.14
N ASP A 62 0.62 -13.23 -3.62
CA ASP A 62 1.42 -14.18 -2.87
C ASP A 62 2.57 -13.52 -2.09
N ALA A 63 2.91 -12.28 -2.42
CA ALA A 63 3.94 -11.49 -1.74
C ALA A 63 3.45 -10.07 -1.44
N GLN A 64 3.57 -9.66 -0.17
CA GLN A 64 3.33 -8.30 0.31
C GLN A 64 4.58 -7.82 1.03
N ILE A 65 4.95 -6.57 0.79
CA ILE A 65 6.12 -5.92 1.40
C ILE A 65 5.63 -4.67 2.12
N VAL A 66 5.85 -4.60 3.43
CA VAL A 66 5.60 -3.40 4.25
C VAL A 66 6.94 -2.75 4.55
N VAL A 67 7.08 -1.48 4.20
CA VAL A 67 8.30 -0.70 4.38
C VAL A 67 8.08 0.37 5.44
N ASP A 68 8.85 0.32 6.50
CA ASP A 68 8.91 1.32 7.56
C ASP A 68 9.65 2.58 7.05
N THR A 69 8.90 3.58 6.62
CA THR A 69 9.48 4.81 6.06
C THR A 69 10.08 5.75 7.12
N SER A 70 9.91 5.43 8.40
CA SER A 70 10.61 6.15 9.48
C SER A 70 12.09 5.79 9.56
N THR A 71 12.47 4.61 9.07
CA THR A 71 13.83 4.07 9.13
C THR A 71 14.43 3.75 7.76
N ILE A 72 13.60 3.61 6.74
CA ILE A 72 14.02 3.27 5.37
C ILE A 72 13.63 4.42 4.43
N ASP A 73 14.60 4.91 3.67
CA ASP A 73 14.35 5.95 2.67
C ASP A 73 13.52 5.40 1.50
N ILE A 74 12.32 5.94 1.29
CA ILE A 74 11.42 5.56 0.18
C ILE A 74 12.07 5.81 -1.20
N LEU A 75 13.04 6.70 -1.31
CA LEU A 75 13.78 6.95 -2.56
C LEU A 75 14.50 5.72 -3.10
N LEU A 76 14.80 4.73 -2.27
CA LEU A 76 15.36 3.44 -2.71
C LEU A 76 14.43 2.71 -3.69
N TYR A 77 13.14 2.94 -3.63
CA TYR A 77 12.11 2.31 -4.47
C TYR A 77 11.73 3.15 -5.69
N LYS A 78 12.33 4.33 -5.88
CA LYS A 78 11.98 5.26 -6.96
C LYS A 78 11.99 4.61 -8.35
N GLU A 79 13.04 3.89 -8.69
CA GLU A 79 13.18 3.24 -10.01
C GLU A 79 12.05 2.24 -10.26
N ILE A 80 11.70 1.43 -9.25
CA ILE A 80 10.59 0.46 -9.34
C ILE A 80 9.26 1.18 -9.54
N LEU A 81 8.98 2.18 -8.70
CA LEU A 81 7.72 2.92 -8.72
C LEU A 81 7.51 3.75 -10.00
N GLU A 82 8.59 4.22 -10.63
CA GLU A 82 8.52 4.98 -11.87
C GLU A 82 8.52 4.10 -13.13
N SER A 83 8.99 2.85 -13.05
CA SER A 83 9.11 1.93 -14.21
C SER A 83 7.93 0.96 -14.32
N LYS A 84 7.28 0.59 -13.21
CA LYS A 84 6.18 -0.37 -13.18
C LYS A 84 4.81 0.30 -13.31
N THR A 85 3.79 -0.49 -13.60
CA THR A 85 2.41 -0.05 -13.45
C THR A 85 2.03 -0.11 -11.96
N ILE A 86 1.58 1.02 -11.42
CA ILE A 86 1.12 1.13 -10.04
C ILE A 86 -0.39 0.95 -10.00
N ILE A 87 -0.85 0.00 -9.21
CA ILE A 87 -2.27 -0.27 -8.98
C ILE A 87 -2.60 0.11 -7.54
N GLY A 88 -3.70 0.79 -7.29
CA GLY A 88 -4.15 1.08 -5.94
C GLY A 88 -5.52 1.71 -5.89
N GLN A 89 -5.99 1.97 -4.70
CA GLN A 89 -7.33 2.49 -4.41
C GLN A 89 -7.27 3.97 -4.03
N ASN A 90 -7.88 4.84 -4.83
CA ASN A 90 -7.84 6.30 -4.59
C ASN A 90 -6.40 6.85 -4.59
N LEU A 91 -5.61 6.40 -5.55
CA LEU A 91 -4.17 6.70 -5.67
C LEU A 91 -3.83 8.18 -5.69
N LYS A 92 -4.79 9.07 -5.97
CA LYS A 92 -4.57 10.52 -5.90
C LYS A 92 -3.99 10.95 -4.55
N PHE A 93 -4.45 10.31 -3.46
CA PHE A 93 -3.96 10.58 -2.12
C PHE A 93 -2.49 10.16 -1.98
N ASP A 94 -2.19 8.92 -2.30
CA ASP A 94 -0.86 8.31 -2.15
C ASP A 94 0.19 8.97 -3.06
N LEU A 95 -0.21 9.29 -4.29
CA LEU A 95 0.66 9.97 -5.25
C LEU A 95 1.07 11.37 -4.78
N ALA A 96 0.19 12.08 -4.04
CA ALA A 96 0.56 13.38 -3.50
C ALA A 96 1.73 13.29 -2.53
N PHE A 97 1.78 12.23 -1.71
CA PHE A 97 2.93 11.96 -0.84
C PHE A 97 4.17 11.56 -1.64
N LEU A 98 4.06 10.64 -2.60
CA LEU A 98 5.19 10.24 -3.44
C LEU A 98 5.81 11.42 -4.20
N TYR A 99 5.00 12.36 -4.67
CA TYR A 99 5.50 13.53 -5.39
C TYR A 99 6.37 14.45 -4.53
N ASN A 100 6.12 14.52 -3.21
CA ASN A 100 6.98 15.26 -2.29
C ASN A 100 8.38 14.64 -2.17
N TYR A 101 8.50 13.33 -2.37
CA TYR A 101 9.79 12.63 -2.47
C TYR A 101 10.36 12.63 -3.89
N ASN A 102 9.77 13.42 -4.82
CA ASN A 102 10.17 13.43 -6.23
C ASN A 102 10.13 12.04 -6.89
N ILE A 103 9.18 11.20 -6.47
CA ILE A 103 8.83 9.92 -7.09
C ILE A 103 7.58 10.14 -7.94
N LYS A 104 7.67 9.88 -9.25
CA LYS A 104 6.61 10.22 -10.21
C LYS A 104 6.22 9.01 -11.05
N PRO A 105 5.37 8.12 -10.51
CA PRO A 105 4.84 6.98 -11.27
C PRO A 105 4.18 7.44 -12.57
N ARG A 106 4.43 6.74 -13.67
CA ARG A 106 3.95 7.12 -15.00
C ARG A 106 2.75 6.31 -15.44
N ASN A 107 2.71 5.04 -15.05
CA ASN A 107 1.64 4.11 -15.38
C ASN A 107 0.83 3.85 -14.12
N ILE A 108 -0.43 4.29 -14.11
CA ILE A 108 -1.29 4.28 -12.91
C ILE A 108 -2.62 3.63 -13.26
N TYR A 109 -3.07 2.71 -12.40
CA TYR A 109 -4.37 2.09 -12.45
C TYR A 109 -5.07 2.29 -11.10
N ASP A 110 -5.99 3.25 -11.03
CA ASP A 110 -6.77 3.54 -9.82
C ASP A 110 -8.07 2.74 -9.83
N THR A 111 -8.18 1.76 -8.94
CA THR A 111 -9.35 0.87 -8.84
C THR A 111 -10.62 1.60 -8.51
N MET A 112 -10.58 2.70 -7.74
CA MET A 112 -11.75 3.51 -7.43
C MET A 112 -12.27 4.22 -8.69
N ILE A 113 -11.38 4.84 -9.47
CA ILE A 113 -11.75 5.56 -10.70
C ILE A 113 -12.31 4.58 -11.74
N VAL A 114 -11.65 3.44 -11.93
CA VAL A 114 -12.13 2.41 -12.87
C VAL A 114 -13.52 1.91 -12.46
N GLU A 115 -13.75 1.65 -11.19
CA GLU A 115 -15.04 1.19 -10.70
C GLU A 115 -16.13 2.27 -10.87
N GLN A 116 -15.80 3.55 -10.70
CA GLN A 116 -16.71 4.67 -10.98
C GLN A 116 -17.06 4.75 -12.48
N LEU A 117 -16.08 4.56 -13.37
CA LEU A 117 -16.30 4.55 -14.81
C LEU A 117 -17.21 3.39 -15.26
N LEU A 118 -17.04 2.21 -14.68
CA LEU A 118 -17.88 1.04 -14.97
C LEU A 118 -19.35 1.23 -14.54
N HIS A 119 -19.60 2.16 -13.62
CA HIS A 119 -20.94 2.46 -13.11
C HIS A 119 -21.47 3.85 -13.55
N LEU A 120 -20.93 4.39 -14.64
CA LEU A 120 -21.46 5.63 -15.23
C LEU A 120 -22.95 5.47 -15.58
N GLY A 121 -23.75 6.45 -15.13
CA GLY A 121 -25.21 6.43 -15.34
C GLY A 121 -26.02 5.87 -14.17
N TYR A 122 -25.39 5.29 -13.16
CA TYR A 122 -26.10 4.98 -11.92
C TYR A 122 -26.41 6.27 -11.14
N PRO A 123 -27.55 6.34 -10.44
CA PRO A 123 -27.88 7.50 -9.61
C PRO A 123 -26.78 7.76 -8.58
N SER A 124 -26.46 9.04 -8.36
CA SER A 124 -25.47 9.45 -7.37
C SER A 124 -25.81 8.92 -5.97
N GLY A 125 -24.80 8.38 -5.26
CA GLY A 125 -24.97 7.85 -3.91
C GLY A 125 -25.53 6.40 -3.84
N THR A 126 -25.81 5.76 -4.97
CA THR A 126 -26.31 4.38 -5.01
C THR A 126 -25.24 3.35 -4.63
N LEU A 127 -23.98 3.61 -4.99
CA LEU A 127 -22.86 2.70 -4.77
C LEU A 127 -21.74 3.35 -3.98
N SER A 128 -21.16 2.60 -3.04
CA SER A 128 -19.91 2.96 -2.40
C SER A 128 -18.73 2.47 -3.24
N TYR A 129 -17.72 3.32 -3.37
CA TYR A 129 -16.47 3.05 -4.09
C TYR A 129 -15.27 2.91 -3.15
N SER A 130 -15.49 2.63 -1.86
CA SER A 130 -14.42 2.28 -0.93
C SER A 130 -13.82 0.91 -1.29
N LEU A 131 -12.54 0.67 -0.95
CA LEU A 131 -11.89 -0.63 -1.16
C LEU A 131 -12.75 -1.79 -0.62
N LYS A 132 -13.24 -1.67 0.62
CA LYS A 132 -14.16 -2.66 1.23
C LYS A 132 -15.39 -2.94 0.36
N ALA A 133 -16.04 -1.89 -0.14
CA ALA A 133 -17.26 -2.06 -0.95
C ALA A 133 -16.96 -2.70 -2.31
N ILE A 134 -15.83 -2.34 -2.93
CA ILE A 134 -15.39 -2.90 -4.21
C ILE A 134 -14.99 -4.37 -4.03
N ALA A 135 -14.16 -4.69 -3.04
CA ALA A 135 -13.74 -6.07 -2.74
C ALA A 135 -14.94 -6.97 -2.43
N ASN A 136 -15.89 -6.48 -1.64
CA ASN A 136 -17.13 -7.24 -1.38
C ASN A 136 -17.93 -7.49 -2.66
N ARG A 137 -18.14 -6.45 -3.48
CA ARG A 137 -18.94 -6.54 -4.72
C ARG A 137 -18.27 -7.40 -5.80
N ARG A 138 -16.95 -7.33 -5.94
CA ARG A 138 -16.20 -8.01 -7.02
C ARG A 138 -15.70 -9.38 -6.63
N LEU A 139 -15.30 -9.56 -5.35
CA LEU A 139 -14.60 -10.76 -4.88
C LEU A 139 -15.39 -11.51 -3.79
N GLY A 140 -16.47 -10.92 -3.24
CA GLY A 140 -17.20 -11.50 -2.11
C GLY A 140 -16.42 -11.43 -0.78
N ILE A 141 -15.39 -10.59 -0.69
CA ILE A 141 -14.49 -10.48 0.47
C ILE A 141 -14.95 -9.32 1.36
N ASP A 142 -15.05 -9.56 2.66
CA ASP A 142 -15.30 -8.52 3.66
C ASP A 142 -13.98 -8.12 4.33
N ILE A 143 -13.51 -6.89 4.05
CA ILE A 143 -12.27 -6.36 4.60
C ILE A 143 -12.54 -5.79 5.99
N ASP A 144 -11.81 -6.28 7.00
CA ASP A 144 -11.79 -5.70 8.33
C ASP A 144 -10.94 -4.43 8.35
N LYS A 145 -11.49 -3.33 8.87
CA LYS A 145 -10.83 -2.02 8.97
C LYS A 145 -10.71 -1.52 10.41
N THR A 146 -10.78 -2.41 11.39
CA THR A 146 -10.74 -2.04 12.81
C THR A 146 -9.40 -1.42 13.23
N VAL A 147 -8.29 -1.80 12.58
CA VAL A 147 -6.93 -1.34 12.88
C VAL A 147 -6.55 -0.04 12.15
N ARG A 148 -7.43 0.43 11.24
CA ARG A 148 -7.14 1.62 10.42
C ARG A 148 -6.87 2.86 11.29
N GLY A 149 -5.74 3.52 11.04
CA GLY A 149 -5.34 4.73 11.76
C GLY A 149 -4.67 4.48 13.11
N GLU A 150 -4.54 3.22 13.55
CA GLU A 150 -3.86 2.89 14.81
C GLU A 150 -2.33 2.98 14.71
N ILE A 151 -1.79 2.97 13.51
CA ILE A 151 -0.34 3.05 13.26
C ILE A 151 0.31 4.29 13.90
N ILE A 152 -0.42 5.42 13.98
CA ILE A 152 0.11 6.68 14.51
C ILE A 152 0.58 6.54 15.97
N TRP A 153 -0.12 5.73 16.76
CA TRP A 153 0.16 5.55 18.19
C TRP A 153 0.65 4.14 18.56
N ARG A 154 0.38 3.13 17.73
CA ARG A 154 0.88 1.75 17.93
C ARG A 154 2.23 1.49 17.27
N GLY A 155 2.56 2.27 16.22
CA GLY A 155 3.69 1.95 15.35
C GLY A 155 3.42 0.71 14.49
N LEU A 156 4.48 0.09 13.98
CA LEU A 156 4.42 -1.12 13.14
C LEU A 156 4.50 -2.38 14.00
N ASP A 157 3.45 -2.67 14.78
CA ASP A 157 3.31 -3.99 15.42
C ASP A 157 2.78 -5.05 14.43
N ALA A 158 2.75 -6.33 14.87
CA ALA A 158 2.36 -7.44 14.01
C ALA A 158 0.93 -7.34 13.44
N GLU A 159 -0.01 -6.76 14.19
CA GLU A 159 -1.38 -6.56 13.71
C GLU A 159 -1.46 -5.45 12.68
N VAL A 160 -0.75 -4.33 12.92
CA VAL A 160 -0.65 -3.22 11.97
C VAL A 160 0.04 -3.67 10.68
N ILE A 161 1.11 -4.46 10.77
CA ILE A 161 1.81 -5.02 9.59
C ILE A 161 0.89 -5.93 8.78
N LYS A 162 0.11 -6.80 9.42
CA LYS A 162 -0.87 -7.66 8.75
C LYS A 162 -1.98 -6.84 8.09
N TYR A 163 -2.49 -5.83 8.80
CA TYR A 163 -3.51 -4.93 8.27
C TYR A 163 -2.99 -4.21 7.02
N ALA A 164 -1.84 -3.55 7.13
CA ALA A 164 -1.22 -2.82 6.03
C ALA A 164 -0.92 -3.74 4.82
N ALA A 165 -0.40 -4.94 5.05
CA ALA A 165 -0.20 -5.93 3.99
C ALA A 165 -1.52 -6.36 3.33
N GLY A 166 -2.63 -6.36 4.07
CA GLY A 166 -3.97 -6.69 3.58
C GLY A 166 -4.49 -5.69 2.54
N ASP A 167 -4.18 -4.41 2.66
CA ASP A 167 -4.66 -3.36 1.75
C ASP A 167 -4.05 -3.46 0.32
N VAL A 168 -3.03 -4.28 0.11
CA VAL A 168 -2.40 -4.58 -1.19
C VAL A 168 -2.54 -6.05 -1.62
N MET A 169 -3.60 -6.71 -1.18
CA MET A 169 -3.90 -8.13 -1.54
C MET A 169 -5.10 -8.28 -2.49
N TYR A 170 -5.90 -7.20 -2.72
CA TYR A 170 -7.20 -7.29 -3.39
C TYR A 170 -7.27 -6.53 -4.70
#